data_46a2a23ac8f1093d0a55e13894d212bd
#
_entry.id   46a2a23ac8f1093d0a55e13894d212bd
#
_cell.length_a   1.000
_cell.length_b   1.000
_cell.length_c   1.000
_cell.angle_alpha   90.00
_cell.angle_beta   90.00
_cell.angle_gamma   90.00
#
_symmetry.space_group_name_H-M   'P 1'
#
loop_
_entity.id
_entity.type
_entity.pdbx_description
1 polymer ?
#
loop_
_entity_poly.entity_id
_entity_poly.type
_entity_poly.pdbx_seq_one_letter_code
_entity_poly.pdbx_strand_id
1 'polypeptide(L)'
;MEISISIEQGKEPIAVMKLKGGIDATNFMEVVDKAQEIYKNPARDLIIDLSEVPSISSTGQVAIHKIALIYSGVPQRVEVDENPDFTHSSQARKHVKLLNPQPAVDETLTKAGLKLFFKVFSDLESALKSF
;
A
#
# COMPACT_ATOMS: atom_id res chain seq x y z
N MET A 1 14.80 1.44 -7.33
CA MET A 1 14.08 1.36 -6.03
C MET A 1 14.49 0.10 -5.30
N GLU A 2 14.67 0.17 -4.00
CA GLU A 2 14.88 -1.00 -3.16
C GLU A 2 13.56 -1.38 -2.46
N ILE A 3 13.22 -2.64 -2.53
CA ILE A 3 12.03 -3.19 -1.87
C ILE A 3 12.49 -4.33 -0.96
N SER A 4 12.25 -4.21 0.33
CA SER A 4 12.54 -5.24 1.32
C SER A 4 11.23 -5.79 1.87
N ILE A 5 11.15 -7.11 1.98
CA ILE A 5 9.94 -7.78 2.47
C ILE A 5 10.31 -8.62 3.68
N SER A 6 9.56 -8.46 4.76
CA SER A 6 9.64 -9.31 5.94
C SER A 6 8.25 -9.83 6.29
N ILE A 7 8.19 -10.99 6.93
CA ILE A 7 6.94 -11.58 7.39
C ILE A 7 6.93 -11.56 8.91
N GLU A 8 5.93 -10.89 9.47
CA GLU A 8 5.70 -10.83 10.91
C GLU A 8 4.56 -11.78 11.29
N GLN A 9 4.68 -12.38 12.47
CA GLN A 9 3.68 -13.32 12.96
C GLN A 9 2.65 -12.58 13.82
N GLY A 10 1.41 -12.55 13.34
CA GLY A 10 0.26 -12.12 14.10
C GLY A 10 -0.72 -13.28 14.20
N LYS A 11 -2.02 -13.01 14.23
CA LYS A 11 -3.06 -14.05 14.11
C LYS A 11 -2.90 -14.79 12.79
N GLU A 12 -2.52 -14.05 11.74
CA GLU A 12 -2.17 -14.56 10.43
C GLU A 12 -0.85 -13.88 10.01
N PRO A 13 -0.10 -14.44 9.05
CA PRO A 13 1.11 -13.79 8.56
C PRO A 13 0.83 -12.40 8.02
N ILE A 14 1.63 -11.42 8.44
CA ILE A 14 1.56 -10.04 8.00
C ILE A 14 2.85 -9.72 7.24
N ALA A 15 2.74 -9.31 5.98
CA ALA A 15 3.90 -8.88 5.22
C ALA A 15 4.19 -7.41 5.48
N VAL A 16 5.45 -7.08 5.70
CA VAL A 16 5.92 -5.70 5.79
C VAL A 16 6.78 -5.43 4.56
N MET A 17 6.28 -4.57 3.69
CA MET A 17 6.97 -4.18 2.47
C MET A 17 7.57 -2.80 2.67
N LYS A 18 8.89 -2.74 2.84
CA LYS A 18 9.61 -1.48 2.99
C LYS A 18 10.12 -1.00 1.64
N LEU A 19 9.73 0.21 1.28
CA LEU A 19 10.14 0.87 0.05
C LEU A 19 11.21 1.91 0.35
N LYS A 20 12.24 1.97 -0.49
CA LYS A 20 13.31 2.96 -0.37
C LYS A 20 13.48 3.67 -1.71
N GLY A 21 13.23 4.97 -1.70
CA GLY A 21 13.27 5.82 -2.89
C GLY A 21 11.90 6.35 -3.26
N GLY A 22 11.86 7.34 -4.15
CA GLY A 22 10.61 7.91 -4.64
C GLY A 22 9.84 6.93 -5.52
N ILE A 23 8.52 7.00 -5.44
CA ILE A 23 7.64 6.18 -6.29
C ILE A 23 7.18 7.04 -7.47
N ASP A 24 7.49 6.61 -8.69
CA ASP A 24 7.20 7.35 -9.91
C ASP A 24 6.91 6.41 -11.10
N ALA A 25 6.80 6.97 -12.29
CA ALA A 25 6.49 6.22 -13.51
C ALA A 25 7.54 5.15 -13.86
N THR A 26 8.77 5.28 -13.36
CA THR A 26 9.85 4.34 -13.68
C THR A 26 9.80 3.05 -12.84
N ASN A 27 9.15 3.10 -11.67
CA ASN A 27 9.17 1.98 -10.72
C ASN A 27 7.80 1.57 -10.15
N PHE A 28 6.72 2.29 -10.52
CA PHE A 28 5.41 2.03 -9.91
C PHE A 28 4.91 0.59 -10.13
N MET A 29 5.18 0.00 -11.29
CA MET A 29 4.76 -1.39 -11.56
C MET A 29 5.56 -2.41 -10.75
N GLU A 30 6.82 -2.11 -10.45
CA GLU A 30 7.64 -2.95 -9.56
C GLU A 30 7.00 -3.06 -8.16
N VAL A 31 6.51 -1.94 -7.64
CA VAL A 31 5.82 -1.90 -6.35
C VAL A 31 4.53 -2.72 -6.40
N VAL A 32 3.72 -2.54 -7.44
CA VAL A 32 2.46 -3.29 -7.63
C VAL A 32 2.73 -4.79 -7.76
N ASP A 33 3.72 -5.18 -8.58
CA ASP A 33 4.04 -6.59 -8.81
C ASP A 33 4.50 -7.29 -7.54
N LYS A 34 5.30 -6.61 -6.71
CA LYS A 34 5.72 -7.15 -5.41
C LYS A 34 4.54 -7.33 -4.45
N ALA A 35 3.65 -6.36 -4.39
CA ALA A 35 2.46 -6.46 -3.55
C ALA A 35 1.54 -7.60 -4.01
N GLN A 36 1.40 -7.79 -5.31
CA GLN A 36 0.62 -8.88 -5.89
C GLN A 36 1.25 -10.24 -5.60
N GLU A 37 2.56 -10.34 -5.71
CA GLU A 37 3.31 -11.55 -5.37
C GLU A 37 3.10 -11.96 -3.91
N ILE A 38 3.15 -10.99 -2.99
CA ILE A 38 2.89 -11.22 -1.57
C ILE A 38 1.46 -11.73 -1.36
N TYR A 39 0.48 -11.15 -2.05
CA TYR A 39 -0.92 -11.54 -1.94
C TYR A 39 -1.16 -12.99 -2.38
N LYS A 40 -0.41 -13.45 -3.37
CA LYS A 40 -0.50 -14.84 -3.87
C LYS A 40 0.19 -15.86 -2.97
N ASN A 41 1.20 -15.46 -2.21
CA ASN A 41 2.02 -16.33 -1.33
C ASN A 41 1.73 -16.12 0.15
N PRO A 42 0.74 -16.65 0.75
CA PRO A 42 -0.55 -16.05 1.09
C PRO A 42 -0.49 -15.14 2.31
N ALA A 43 0.14 -13.99 2.23
CA ALA A 43 -0.03 -12.93 3.22
C ALA A 43 -1.14 -12.01 2.71
N ARG A 44 -2.30 -12.08 3.37
CA ARG A 44 -3.47 -11.26 3.02
C ARG A 44 -3.47 -9.92 3.74
N ASP A 45 -2.58 -9.73 4.68
CA ASP A 45 -2.40 -8.49 5.43
C ASP A 45 -1.04 -7.90 5.07
N LEU A 46 -1.03 -6.62 4.74
CA LEU A 46 0.16 -5.93 4.25
C LEU A 46 0.36 -4.61 4.99
N ILE A 47 1.59 -4.37 5.42
CA ILE A 47 2.04 -3.05 5.87
C ILE A 47 3.00 -2.52 4.82
N ILE A 48 2.72 -1.32 4.31
CA ILE A 48 3.62 -0.62 3.40
C ILE A 48 4.39 0.42 4.21
N ASP A 49 5.69 0.19 4.38
CA ASP A 49 6.57 1.11 5.11
C ASP A 49 7.07 2.19 4.16
N LEU A 50 6.63 3.41 4.39
CA LEU A 50 6.95 4.58 3.57
C LEU A 50 7.99 5.50 4.22
N SER A 51 8.63 5.06 5.31
CA SER A 51 9.57 5.91 6.06
C SER A 51 10.77 6.39 5.24
N GLU A 52 11.15 5.66 4.19
CA GLU A 52 12.26 6.02 3.30
C GLU A 52 11.79 6.38 1.88
N VAL A 53 10.54 6.80 1.75
CA VAL A 53 9.96 7.28 0.49
C VAL A 53 9.83 8.82 0.56
N PRO A 54 10.70 9.56 -0.13
CA PRO A 54 10.68 11.03 -0.05
C PRO A 54 9.56 11.68 -0.86
N SER A 55 9.05 10.98 -1.89
CA SER A 55 8.03 11.54 -2.78
C SER A 55 7.25 10.45 -3.50
N ILE A 56 6.02 10.79 -3.88
CA ILE A 56 5.17 9.94 -4.71
C ILE A 56 4.60 10.81 -5.83
N SER A 57 4.88 10.43 -7.09
CA SER A 57 4.30 11.10 -8.25
C SER A 57 2.83 10.72 -8.47
N SER A 58 2.17 11.36 -9.43
CA SER A 58 0.82 10.99 -9.84
C SER A 58 0.73 9.52 -10.26
N THR A 59 1.73 9.03 -10.99
CA THR A 59 1.80 7.61 -11.38
C THR A 59 2.06 6.71 -10.19
N GLY A 60 2.88 7.16 -9.23
CA GLY A 60 3.10 6.44 -7.98
C GLY A 60 1.81 6.27 -7.16
N GLN A 61 0.93 7.26 -7.19
CA GLN A 61 -0.38 7.17 -6.54
C GLN A 61 -1.23 6.07 -7.15
N VAL A 62 -1.13 5.85 -8.46
CA VAL A 62 -1.82 4.74 -9.14
C VAL A 62 -1.39 3.39 -8.57
N ALA A 63 -0.09 3.22 -8.28
CA ALA A 63 0.42 2.00 -7.68
C ALA A 63 -0.21 1.74 -6.31
N ILE A 64 -0.27 2.74 -5.46
CA ILE A 64 -0.88 2.62 -4.12
C ILE A 64 -2.36 2.26 -4.23
N HIS A 65 -3.09 2.89 -5.15
CA HIS A 65 -4.51 2.57 -5.37
C HIS A 65 -4.69 1.13 -5.88
N LYS A 66 -3.86 0.68 -6.81
CA LYS A 66 -3.91 -0.70 -7.31
C LYS A 66 -3.67 -1.73 -6.21
N ILE A 67 -2.74 -1.45 -5.29
CA ILE A 67 -2.49 -2.32 -4.14
C ILE A 67 -3.75 -2.43 -3.26
N ALA A 68 -4.44 -1.31 -3.03
CA ALA A 68 -5.69 -1.33 -2.29
C ALA A 68 -6.72 -2.24 -2.95
N LEU A 69 -6.86 -2.18 -4.27
CA LEU A 69 -7.80 -3.01 -5.02
C LEU A 69 -7.43 -4.49 -4.96
N ILE A 70 -6.16 -4.83 -5.10
CA ILE A 70 -5.67 -6.21 -5.00
C ILE A 70 -6.05 -6.81 -3.64
N TYR A 71 -5.78 -6.09 -2.56
CA TYR A 71 -6.02 -6.59 -1.21
C TYR A 71 -7.48 -6.52 -0.78
N SER A 72 -8.32 -5.84 -1.56
CA SER A 72 -9.78 -5.87 -1.39
C SER A 72 -10.44 -7.06 -2.08
N GLY A 73 -9.66 -7.86 -2.81
CA GLY A 73 -10.18 -8.98 -3.58
C GLY A 73 -10.88 -8.58 -4.87
N VAL A 74 -10.71 -7.32 -5.31
CA VAL A 74 -11.32 -6.85 -6.56
C VAL A 74 -10.52 -7.39 -7.76
N PRO A 75 -11.17 -8.01 -8.74
CA PRO A 75 -10.48 -8.46 -9.95
C PRO A 75 -9.81 -7.29 -10.65
N GLN A 76 -8.54 -7.45 -11.01
CA GLN A 76 -7.80 -6.46 -11.78
C GLN A 76 -8.24 -6.51 -13.22
N ARG A 77 -9.06 -5.54 -13.63
CA ARG A 77 -9.42 -5.35 -15.02
C ARG A 77 -8.51 -4.31 -15.66
N VAL A 78 -8.30 -4.45 -16.95
CA VAL A 78 -7.41 -3.58 -17.74
C VAL A 78 -8.00 -2.18 -17.90
N GLU A 79 -9.27 -1.98 -17.61
CA GLU A 79 -9.93 -0.70 -17.74
C GLU A 79 -9.51 0.24 -16.62
N VAL A 80 -8.89 1.35 -17.02
CA VAL A 80 -8.56 2.42 -16.11
C VAL A 80 -9.82 3.24 -15.88
N ASP A 81 -10.44 3.03 -14.73
CA ASP A 81 -11.48 3.91 -14.29
C ASP A 81 -10.81 5.18 -13.79
N GLU A 82 -11.10 6.32 -14.41
CA GLU A 82 -10.52 7.61 -14.06
C GLU A 82 -10.94 8.07 -12.66
N ASN A 83 -12.02 7.52 -12.14
CA ASN A 83 -12.53 7.85 -10.82
C ASN A 83 -12.17 6.74 -9.82
N PRO A 84 -11.59 7.09 -8.66
CA PRO A 84 -11.34 6.10 -7.62
C PRO A 84 -12.66 5.45 -7.20
N ASP A 85 -12.68 4.11 -7.21
CA ASP A 85 -13.81 3.36 -6.69
C ASP A 85 -13.65 3.17 -5.18
N PHE A 86 -14.41 3.90 -4.39
CA PHE A 86 -14.36 3.84 -2.94
C PHE A 86 -15.28 2.77 -2.34
N THR A 87 -16.02 2.01 -3.16
CA THR A 87 -16.95 0.99 -2.65
C THR A 87 -16.25 -0.14 -1.88
N HIS A 88 -14.97 -0.38 -2.18
CA HIS A 88 -14.16 -1.42 -1.53
C HIS A 88 -13.16 -0.88 -0.51
N SER A 89 -13.28 0.41 -0.14
CA SER A 89 -12.29 1.04 0.76
C SER A 89 -12.24 0.39 2.13
N SER A 90 -13.36 -0.11 2.66
CA SER A 90 -13.38 -0.79 3.95
C SER A 90 -12.56 -2.08 3.96
N GLN A 91 -12.56 -2.84 2.88
CA GLN A 91 -11.74 -4.05 2.75
C GLN A 91 -10.26 -3.71 2.67
N ALA A 92 -9.90 -2.69 1.90
CA ALA A 92 -8.52 -2.22 1.84
C ALA A 92 -8.04 -1.76 3.22
N ARG A 93 -8.84 -0.96 3.93
CA ARG A 93 -8.49 -0.50 5.27
C ARG A 93 -8.27 -1.63 6.26
N LYS A 94 -8.96 -2.74 6.08
CA LYS A 94 -8.83 -3.93 6.92
C LYS A 94 -7.52 -4.67 6.68
N HIS A 95 -7.06 -4.73 5.43
CA HIS A 95 -5.95 -5.60 5.02
C HIS A 95 -4.66 -4.88 4.69
N VAL A 96 -4.69 -3.57 4.42
CA VAL A 96 -3.49 -2.80 4.08
C VAL A 96 -3.36 -1.59 5.00
N LYS A 97 -2.19 -1.47 5.62
CA LYS A 97 -1.86 -0.33 6.49
C LYS A 97 -0.64 0.37 5.94
N LEU A 98 -0.56 1.69 6.15
CA LEU A 98 0.61 2.47 5.81
C LEU A 98 1.40 2.79 7.07
N LEU A 99 2.71 2.68 6.98
CA LEU A 99 3.59 2.91 8.11
C LEU A 99 4.47 4.14 7.85
N ASN A 100 4.36 5.10 8.74
CA ASN A 100 5.27 6.23 8.89
C ASN A 100 5.55 7.00 7.58
N PRO A 101 4.53 7.44 6.82
CA PRO A 101 4.76 8.24 5.63
C PRO A 101 5.42 9.57 5.99
N GLN A 102 6.39 10.02 5.19
CA GLN A 102 6.98 11.33 5.35
C GLN A 102 5.94 12.43 5.07
N PRO A 103 6.09 13.64 5.66
CA PRO A 103 5.06 14.68 5.53
C PRO A 103 4.63 15.01 4.10
N ALA A 104 5.56 15.06 3.15
CA ALA A 104 5.24 15.33 1.75
C ALA A 104 4.42 14.20 1.13
N VAL A 105 4.73 12.96 1.47
CA VAL A 105 4.00 11.76 1.01
C VAL A 105 2.61 11.71 1.65
N ASP A 106 2.52 11.98 2.93
CA ASP A 106 1.26 12.01 3.66
C ASP A 106 0.31 13.07 3.07
N GLU A 107 0.81 14.26 2.78
CA GLU A 107 0.04 15.31 2.14
C GLU A 107 -0.46 14.89 0.75
N THR A 108 0.39 14.27 -0.06
CA THR A 108 0.03 13.78 -1.39
C THR A 108 -1.09 12.75 -1.31
N LEU A 109 -0.98 11.77 -0.40
CA LEU A 109 -1.99 10.75 -0.20
C LEU A 109 -3.32 11.33 0.29
N THR A 110 -3.26 12.33 1.16
CA THR A 110 -4.44 13.03 1.67
C THR A 110 -5.18 13.75 0.55
N LYS A 111 -4.47 14.51 -0.28
CA LYS A 111 -5.06 15.26 -1.40
C LYS A 111 -5.67 14.35 -2.45
N ALA A 112 -5.09 13.18 -2.66
CA ALA A 112 -5.59 12.21 -3.62
C ALA A 112 -6.78 11.38 -3.09
N GLY A 113 -7.14 11.53 -1.83
CA GLY A 113 -8.20 10.73 -1.19
C GLY A 113 -7.80 9.30 -0.88
N LEU A 114 -6.54 8.94 -1.05
CA LEU A 114 -6.06 7.58 -0.85
C LEU A 114 -6.08 7.13 0.61
N LYS A 115 -6.08 8.06 1.55
CA LYS A 115 -6.23 7.74 2.98
C LYS A 115 -7.59 7.11 3.32
N LEU A 116 -8.56 7.19 2.42
CA LEU A 116 -9.83 6.47 2.60
C LEU A 116 -9.65 4.95 2.50
N PHE A 117 -8.61 4.50 1.79
CA PHE A 117 -8.31 3.08 1.63
C PHE A 117 -7.36 2.55 2.69
N PHE A 118 -6.66 3.43 3.42
CA PHE A 118 -5.57 3.01 4.29
C PHE A 118 -5.63 3.68 5.65
N LYS A 119 -5.38 2.90 6.70
CA LYS A 119 -5.11 3.46 8.01
C LYS A 119 -3.60 3.66 8.14
N VAL A 120 -3.20 4.80 8.71
CA VAL A 120 -1.79 5.21 8.82
C VAL A 120 -1.33 5.06 10.25
N PHE A 121 -0.15 4.47 10.43
CA PHE A 121 0.48 4.29 11.73
C PHE A 121 1.87 4.92 11.75
N SER A 122 2.30 5.37 12.91
CA SER A 122 3.62 5.95 13.10
C SER A 122 4.67 4.96 13.63
N ASP A 123 4.24 3.77 14.06
CA ASP A 123 5.12 2.72 14.55
C ASP A 123 4.62 1.33 14.13
N LEU A 124 5.59 0.42 13.95
CA LEU A 124 5.31 -0.92 13.46
C LEU A 124 4.45 -1.73 14.43
N GLU A 125 4.70 -1.61 15.72
CA GLU A 125 3.98 -2.39 16.72
C GLU A 125 2.48 -2.09 16.68
N SER A 126 2.11 -0.81 16.64
CA SER A 126 0.71 -0.39 16.52
C SER A 126 0.07 -0.89 15.23
N ALA A 127 0.80 -0.83 14.13
CA ALA A 127 0.33 -1.32 12.83
C ALA A 127 0.06 -2.83 12.88
N LEU A 128 0.98 -3.61 13.46
CA LEU A 128 0.82 -5.07 13.61
C LEU A 128 -0.38 -5.43 14.45
N LYS A 129 -0.63 -4.70 15.53
CA LYS A 129 -1.76 -4.95 16.44
C LYS A 129 -3.11 -4.57 15.83
N SER A 130 -3.14 -3.81 14.75
CA SER A 130 -4.36 -3.30 14.14
C SER A 130 -5.11 -4.32 13.28
N PHE A 131 -4.48 -5.44 12.98
CA PHE A 131 -5.09 -6.51 12.17
C PHE A 131 -5.93 -7.48 12.99
#